data_1faaaa28495a0fd78639618ad87dec12
#
_entry.id   1faaaa28495a0fd78639618ad87dec12
#
_cell.length_a   1.000
_cell.length_b   1.000
_cell.length_c   1.000
_cell.angle_alpha   90.00
_cell.angle_beta   90.00
_cell.angle_gamma   90.00
#
_symmetry.space_group_name_H-M   'P 1'
#
loop_
_entity.id
_entity.type
_entity.pdbx_description
1 polymer ?
#
loop_
_entity_poly.entity_id
_entity_poly.type
_entity_poly.pdbx_seq_one_letter_code
_entity_poly.pdbx_strand_id
1 'polypeptide(L)'
;MLSKTTWDVMEKTLTGWSRVFVTAVALVATFVTSPFAVTSPDFPMVGFATQNGGTTGGAGYSEVTVDNVNDLKSYAKAGNKIIYVKPGSYMGPIDVGNNVTIYGYQGAIIAQPSSGSAMKLSGSKNVIIRNLVFKGAGAHDDDDEDCLQVNHESKNVWIDHVDIYDGHDGNLDITNASDYITISWAKFSYTSASTGHQFSNLIGNDKKKTTDREHLNVTIHHSWWADGVKERMPRVRYGKVHVANNLFDSKDASHCVRAAVEANVRIEKNVFIGVKKDLDLYTSEGTITAAQMIGNYEENVKTQQAGTGTAFTPSYSMSLTDVSTKEKAYALRDSIKLYAGATLRDPNSNSTVTPTSSSSVESSSSVESSSSAKSSSSVASSSSVVSSSSSVVAVVESSSSEKGVENSSSSEGVMGLFFADASRWNLSVSGRELSIVGVESAPVAIFDMQGRLLCRKAVGENFVAVMPGAGRYIVQVGTESRMVEVR
;
A
#
# COMPACT_ATOMS: atom_id res chain seq x y z
N MET A 1 -21.02 79.30 -16.44
CA MET A 1 -19.62 79.45 -16.84
C MET A 1 -18.72 79.01 -15.69
N LEU A 2 -18.31 77.80 -15.71
CA LEU A 2 -17.32 77.26 -14.75
C LEU A 2 -15.94 77.41 -15.40
N SER A 3 -15.00 77.95 -14.65
CA SER A 3 -13.68 78.33 -15.11
C SER A 3 -12.85 77.14 -15.55
N LYS A 4 -11.99 77.37 -16.51
CA LYS A 4 -11.05 76.38 -17.12
C LYS A 4 -10.16 75.63 -16.12
N THR A 5 -10.06 76.16 -14.89
CA THR A 5 -9.28 75.59 -13.80
C THR A 5 -9.95 74.38 -13.10
N THR A 6 -11.28 74.21 -13.22
CA THR A 6 -12.01 73.07 -12.59
C THR A 6 -11.99 71.85 -13.42
N TRP A 7 -11.76 71.94 -14.74
CA TRP A 7 -11.64 70.81 -15.63
C TRP A 7 -10.25 70.10 -15.56
N ASP A 8 -9.20 70.94 -15.43
CA ASP A 8 -7.81 70.36 -15.33
C ASP A 8 -7.55 69.58 -14.01
N VAL A 9 -8.30 69.86 -12.97
CA VAL A 9 -8.19 69.13 -11.69
C VAL A 9 -8.96 67.83 -11.74
N MET A 10 -10.06 67.72 -12.50
CA MET A 10 -10.83 66.48 -12.67
C MET A 10 -10.15 65.48 -13.60
N GLU A 11 -9.44 66.01 -14.61
CA GLU A 11 -8.72 65.10 -15.56
C GLU A 11 -7.47 64.48 -14.94
N LYS A 12 -6.80 65.16 -14.01
CA LYS A 12 -5.64 64.62 -13.28
C LYS A 12 -6.00 63.61 -12.21
N THR A 13 -7.22 63.67 -11.66
CA THR A 13 -7.68 62.68 -10.67
C THR A 13 -8.18 61.38 -11.30
N LEU A 14 -8.75 61.42 -12.49
CA LEU A 14 -9.23 60.22 -13.20
C LEU A 14 -8.10 59.39 -13.84
N THR A 15 -6.98 60.00 -14.22
CA THR A 15 -5.81 59.27 -14.75
C THR A 15 -4.96 58.61 -13.66
N GLY A 16 -5.03 59.07 -12.42
CA GLY A 16 -4.33 58.49 -11.28
C GLY A 16 -4.92 57.16 -10.82
N TRP A 17 -6.23 57.01 -10.89
CA TRP A 17 -6.93 55.83 -10.41
C TRP A 17 -6.89 54.65 -11.42
N SER A 18 -6.82 54.94 -12.71
CA SER A 18 -6.67 53.89 -13.74
C SER A 18 -5.31 53.20 -13.72
N ARG A 19 -4.25 53.89 -13.28
CA ARG A 19 -2.91 53.27 -13.20
C ARG A 19 -2.69 52.46 -11.94
N VAL A 20 -3.41 52.75 -10.85
CA VAL A 20 -3.33 51.98 -9.61
C VAL A 20 -4.13 50.68 -9.71
N PHE A 21 -5.24 50.65 -10.47
CA PHE A 21 -6.03 49.43 -10.68
C PHE A 21 -5.38 48.42 -11.65
N VAL A 22 -4.61 48.89 -12.63
CA VAL A 22 -3.90 48.02 -13.58
C VAL A 22 -2.67 47.39 -12.95
N THR A 23 -2.01 48.04 -11.99
CA THR A 23 -0.86 47.49 -11.25
C THR A 23 -1.26 46.54 -10.14
N ALA A 24 -2.47 46.66 -9.59
CA ALA A 24 -2.96 45.73 -8.54
C ALA A 24 -3.52 44.42 -9.10
N VAL A 25 -3.97 44.38 -10.36
CA VAL A 25 -4.47 43.18 -11.02
C VAL A 25 -3.33 42.32 -11.64
N ALA A 26 -2.18 42.93 -11.90
CA ALA A 26 -1.01 42.19 -12.45
C ALA A 26 -0.15 41.50 -11.38
N LEU A 27 -0.42 41.69 -10.07
CA LEU A 27 0.38 41.09 -8.99
C LEU A 27 -0.30 39.86 -8.33
N VAL A 28 -1.44 39.38 -8.84
CA VAL A 28 -2.16 38.22 -8.31
C VAL A 28 -2.04 36.99 -9.18
N ALA A 29 -1.30 37.03 -10.29
CA ALA A 29 -1.25 35.96 -11.28
C ALA A 29 0.10 35.25 -11.38
N THR A 30 0.90 35.22 -10.32
CA THR A 30 2.02 34.26 -10.24
C THR A 30 2.08 33.61 -8.86
N PHE A 31 0.99 32.99 -8.43
CA PHE A 31 1.14 31.79 -7.66
C PHE A 31 1.59 30.72 -8.66
N VAL A 32 2.89 30.57 -8.79
CA VAL A 32 3.48 29.35 -9.29
C VAL A 32 2.91 28.27 -8.38
N THR A 33 1.90 27.55 -8.87
CA THR A 33 1.52 26.29 -8.27
C THR A 33 2.74 25.39 -8.44
N SER A 34 3.60 25.38 -7.43
CA SER A 34 4.54 24.29 -7.23
C SER A 34 3.73 23.01 -7.42
N PRO A 35 4.14 22.07 -8.24
CA PRO A 35 3.46 20.81 -8.35
C PRO A 35 3.67 20.04 -7.04
N PHE A 36 2.90 20.36 -6.00
CA PHE A 36 2.78 19.51 -4.81
C PHE A 36 1.99 18.26 -5.17
N ALA A 37 2.47 17.50 -6.11
CA ALA A 37 1.85 16.25 -6.51
C ALA A 37 2.53 15.04 -5.88
N VAL A 38 3.01 15.17 -4.63
CA VAL A 38 3.58 14.02 -3.93
C VAL A 38 2.53 13.28 -3.09
N THR A 39 1.36 13.87 -2.87
CA THR A 39 0.25 13.17 -2.24
C THR A 39 -0.80 12.88 -3.30
N SER A 40 -0.93 11.62 -3.69
CA SER A 40 -2.15 11.20 -4.36
C SER A 40 -3.32 11.63 -3.46
N PRO A 41 -4.35 12.33 -3.96
CA PRO A 41 -5.50 12.72 -3.15
C PRO A 41 -6.22 11.50 -2.55
N ASP A 42 -6.00 10.31 -3.12
CA ASP A 42 -6.61 9.05 -2.69
C ASP A 42 -5.87 8.38 -1.52
N PHE A 43 -4.64 8.80 -1.20
CA PHE A 43 -3.80 8.21 -0.15
C PHE A 43 -3.19 9.31 0.74
N PRO A 44 -4.03 10.01 1.54
CA PRO A 44 -3.55 11.08 2.39
C PRO A 44 -2.72 10.53 3.55
N MET A 45 -1.75 11.31 3.99
CA MET A 45 -1.02 11.02 5.21
C MET A 45 -1.97 11.10 6.42
N VAL A 46 -2.02 10.01 7.19
CA VAL A 46 -2.79 9.90 8.44
C VAL A 46 -1.89 9.28 9.50
N GLY A 47 -2.23 9.42 10.75
CA GLY A 47 -1.47 8.77 11.83
C GLY A 47 -0.51 9.71 12.55
N PHE A 48 0.42 9.13 13.29
CA PHE A 48 1.34 9.92 14.13
C PHE A 48 2.24 10.87 13.35
N ALA A 49 2.56 10.58 12.08
CA ALA A 49 3.32 11.51 11.24
C ALA A 49 2.62 12.86 11.01
N THR A 50 1.30 12.96 11.26
CA THR A 50 0.55 14.22 11.20
C THR A 50 0.65 15.03 12.50
N GLN A 51 1.18 14.46 13.56
CA GLN A 51 1.29 15.08 14.88
C GLN A 51 2.61 15.85 15.02
N ASN A 52 2.81 16.52 16.14
CA ASN A 52 4.04 17.27 16.44
C ASN A 52 4.44 18.24 15.31
N GLY A 53 3.47 19.01 14.80
CA GLY A 53 3.68 19.93 13.69
C GLY A 53 3.56 19.28 12.29
N GLY A 54 3.40 17.97 12.22
CA GLY A 54 3.22 17.23 10.97
C GLY A 54 4.50 16.97 10.20
N THR A 55 4.37 16.19 9.12
CA THR A 55 5.47 15.83 8.23
C THR A 55 5.22 16.44 6.86
N THR A 56 6.14 17.26 6.38
CA THR A 56 6.06 17.93 5.08
C THR A 56 7.18 17.49 4.13
N GLY A 57 8.16 16.74 4.64
CA GLY A 57 9.32 16.31 3.88
C GLY A 57 10.09 17.48 3.26
N GLY A 58 10.42 17.35 1.99
CA GLY A 58 11.10 18.38 1.21
C GLY A 58 10.21 19.52 0.70
N ALA A 59 8.97 19.63 1.16
CA ALA A 59 8.05 20.69 0.69
C ALA A 59 8.64 22.08 0.89
N GLY A 60 8.59 22.89 -0.17
CA GLY A 60 9.15 24.25 -0.17
C GLY A 60 10.65 24.32 -0.51
N TYR A 61 11.33 23.21 -0.64
CA TYR A 61 12.71 23.12 -1.12
C TYR A 61 12.78 22.77 -2.61
N SER A 62 13.99 22.81 -3.16
CA SER A 62 14.22 22.47 -4.58
C SER A 62 13.99 20.99 -4.85
N GLU A 63 13.55 20.73 -6.08
CA GLU A 63 13.33 19.38 -6.59
C GLU A 63 14.53 18.94 -7.46
N VAL A 64 14.88 17.67 -7.37
CA VAL A 64 15.88 17.05 -8.24
C VAL A 64 15.42 15.67 -8.67
N THR A 65 15.82 15.27 -9.86
CA THR A 65 15.63 13.90 -10.36
C THR A 65 16.99 13.23 -10.50
N VAL A 66 17.13 12.04 -9.93
CA VAL A 66 18.40 11.28 -9.92
C VAL A 66 18.24 9.96 -10.68
N ASP A 67 19.33 9.54 -11.33
CA ASP A 67 19.45 8.28 -12.05
C ASP A 67 20.74 7.51 -11.72
N ASN A 68 21.49 7.97 -10.73
CA ASN A 68 22.66 7.29 -10.21
C ASN A 68 22.71 7.35 -8.68
N VAL A 69 23.44 6.40 -8.08
CA VAL A 69 23.50 6.22 -6.63
C VAL A 69 24.27 7.32 -5.90
N ASN A 70 25.28 7.93 -6.54
CA ASN A 70 26.10 8.95 -5.89
C ASN A 70 25.30 10.24 -5.68
N ASP A 71 24.52 10.66 -6.67
CA ASP A 71 23.63 11.81 -6.55
C ASP A 71 22.53 11.54 -5.52
N LEU A 72 21.93 10.34 -5.55
CA LEU A 72 20.93 9.96 -4.55
C LEU A 72 21.51 10.04 -3.13
N LYS A 73 22.67 9.45 -2.87
CA LYS A 73 23.36 9.51 -1.56
C LYS A 73 23.67 10.94 -1.14
N SER A 74 24.20 11.72 -2.07
CA SER A 74 24.58 13.11 -1.81
C SER A 74 23.39 13.99 -1.45
N TYR A 75 22.32 13.95 -2.24
CA TYR A 75 21.13 14.77 -2.02
C TYR A 75 20.31 14.29 -0.82
N ALA A 76 20.16 12.99 -0.62
CA ALA A 76 19.47 12.44 0.54
C ALA A 76 20.13 12.87 1.84
N LYS A 77 21.47 12.76 1.94
CA LYS A 77 22.24 13.16 3.12
C LYS A 77 22.22 14.67 3.36
N ALA A 78 22.33 15.46 2.32
CA ALA A 78 22.29 16.92 2.43
C ALA A 78 20.95 17.44 2.95
N GLY A 79 19.86 16.75 2.63
CA GLY A 79 18.52 17.14 3.05
C GLY A 79 17.99 18.39 2.31
N ASN A 80 16.88 18.95 2.83
CA ASN A 80 16.23 20.15 2.31
C ASN A 80 15.90 20.03 0.80
N LYS A 81 15.22 18.92 0.42
CA LYS A 81 15.04 18.58 -0.99
C LYS A 81 13.88 17.62 -1.24
N ILE A 82 13.27 17.73 -2.42
CA ILE A 82 12.45 16.68 -3.01
C ILE A 82 13.32 15.95 -4.05
N ILE A 83 13.45 14.64 -3.90
CA ILE A 83 14.30 13.78 -4.73
C ILE A 83 13.41 12.77 -5.44
N TYR A 84 13.34 12.85 -6.75
CA TYR A 84 12.69 11.85 -7.59
C TYR A 84 13.73 10.84 -8.07
N VAL A 85 13.51 9.57 -7.79
CA VAL A 85 14.45 8.49 -8.12
C VAL A 85 13.95 7.75 -9.36
N LYS A 86 14.70 7.83 -10.47
CA LYS A 86 14.35 7.13 -11.72
C LYS A 86 14.38 5.61 -11.56
N PRO A 87 13.76 4.86 -12.49
CA PRO A 87 13.87 3.40 -12.51
C PRO A 87 15.33 2.95 -12.56
N GLY A 88 15.69 1.96 -11.76
CA GLY A 88 17.05 1.45 -11.64
C GLY A 88 17.32 0.86 -10.26
N SER A 89 18.52 0.29 -10.08
CA SER A 89 18.94 -0.27 -8.80
C SER A 89 20.04 0.58 -8.19
N TYR A 90 19.81 1.04 -6.96
CA TYR A 90 20.67 1.96 -6.22
C TYR A 90 21.20 1.26 -4.96
N MET A 91 22.46 0.93 -4.95
CA MET A 91 23.09 0.22 -3.82
C MET A 91 23.27 1.13 -2.61
N GLY A 92 22.69 0.74 -1.47
CA GLY A 92 22.90 1.41 -0.19
C GLY A 92 24.36 1.39 0.30
N PRO A 93 24.66 1.82 1.53
CA PRO A 93 23.72 2.52 2.40
C PRO A 93 23.41 3.94 1.89
N ILE A 94 22.16 4.38 2.11
CA ILE A 94 21.71 5.73 1.83
C ILE A 94 21.35 6.38 3.16
N ASP A 95 22.19 7.31 3.63
CA ASP A 95 21.88 8.13 4.81
C ASP A 95 20.90 9.25 4.42
N VAL A 96 19.86 9.46 5.22
CA VAL A 96 18.84 10.48 4.98
C VAL A 96 18.98 11.62 5.98
N GLY A 97 19.08 12.85 5.50
CA GLY A 97 19.10 14.07 6.32
C GLY A 97 17.71 14.55 6.72
N ASN A 98 17.58 15.86 6.95
CA ASN A 98 16.33 16.49 7.39
C ASN A 98 15.57 17.14 6.21
N ASN A 99 14.24 17.29 6.36
CA ASN A 99 13.38 17.96 5.39
C ASN A 99 13.53 17.36 3.98
N VAL A 100 13.35 16.05 3.87
CA VAL A 100 13.57 15.31 2.62
C VAL A 100 12.31 14.56 2.23
N THR A 101 11.96 14.64 0.96
CA THR A 101 11.05 13.70 0.31
C THR A 101 11.85 12.90 -0.71
N ILE A 102 11.80 11.57 -0.60
CA ILE A 102 12.36 10.66 -1.61
C ILE A 102 11.19 9.91 -2.23
N TYR A 103 10.96 10.14 -3.51
CA TYR A 103 9.87 9.54 -4.26
C TYR A 103 10.41 8.73 -5.44
N GLY A 104 10.12 7.43 -5.48
CA GLY A 104 10.53 6.56 -6.58
C GLY A 104 9.57 6.58 -7.76
N TYR A 105 10.10 6.64 -8.98
CA TYR A 105 9.37 6.20 -10.16
C TYR A 105 9.17 4.69 -10.11
N GLN A 106 8.18 4.16 -10.84
CA GLN A 106 8.01 2.72 -10.94
C GLN A 106 9.31 2.05 -11.40
N GLY A 107 9.75 1.03 -10.63
CA GLY A 107 11.03 0.34 -10.89
C GLY A 107 12.25 0.98 -10.24
N ALA A 108 12.09 1.98 -9.37
CA ALA A 108 13.15 2.47 -8.50
C ALA A 108 13.38 1.50 -7.33
N ILE A 109 14.57 0.90 -7.27
CA ILE A 109 14.94 -0.13 -6.28
C ILE A 109 16.12 0.35 -5.46
N ILE A 110 15.97 0.40 -4.15
CA ILE A 110 17.08 0.60 -3.22
C ILE A 110 17.53 -0.77 -2.74
N ALA A 111 18.74 -1.16 -3.10
CA ALA A 111 19.27 -2.48 -2.76
C ALA A 111 20.13 -2.41 -1.50
N GLN A 112 19.93 -3.37 -0.61
CA GLN A 112 20.77 -3.54 0.58
C GLN A 112 22.14 -4.09 0.18
N PRO A 113 23.25 -3.53 0.68
CA PRO A 113 24.56 -4.15 0.51
C PRO A 113 24.66 -5.46 1.29
N SER A 114 25.74 -6.20 1.07
CA SER A 114 26.01 -7.44 1.82
C SER A 114 26.27 -7.22 3.32
N SER A 115 26.50 -5.99 3.74
CA SER A 115 26.59 -5.55 5.13
C SER A 115 26.10 -4.11 5.22
N GLY A 116 25.28 -3.81 6.22
CA GLY A 116 24.64 -2.52 6.43
C GLY A 116 23.24 -2.41 5.81
N SER A 117 22.57 -1.31 6.09
CA SER A 117 21.19 -1.05 5.63
C SER A 117 21.15 -0.61 4.17
N ALA A 118 20.01 -0.82 3.51
CA ALA A 118 19.75 -0.16 2.23
C ALA A 118 19.57 1.36 2.41
N MET A 119 18.80 1.75 3.45
CA MET A 119 18.58 3.16 3.79
C MET A 119 18.48 3.35 5.30
N LYS A 120 19.03 4.47 5.79
CA LYS A 120 19.10 4.78 7.23
C LYS A 120 18.66 6.21 7.51
N LEU A 121 17.67 6.34 8.38
CA LEU A 121 17.23 7.59 8.99
C LEU A 121 17.78 7.60 10.42
N SER A 122 18.87 8.33 10.66
CA SER A 122 19.52 8.40 11.97
C SER A 122 19.53 9.85 12.48
N GLY A 123 18.64 10.15 13.43
CA GLY A 123 18.41 11.51 13.89
C GLY A 123 17.70 12.40 12.88
N SER A 124 17.12 11.82 11.84
CA SER A 124 16.47 12.51 10.72
C SER A 124 15.12 13.08 11.14
N LYS A 125 14.79 14.28 10.67
CA LYS A 125 13.55 14.97 11.02
C LYS A 125 12.81 15.42 9.77
N ASN A 126 11.48 15.27 9.77
CA ASN A 126 10.62 15.71 8.69
C ASN A 126 10.97 15.03 7.36
N VAL A 127 10.72 13.72 7.27
CA VAL A 127 11.11 12.90 6.12
C VAL A 127 9.91 12.16 5.55
N ILE A 128 9.81 12.13 4.22
CA ILE A 128 8.85 11.34 3.46
C ILE A 128 9.61 10.39 2.54
N ILE A 129 9.37 9.08 2.70
CA ILE A 129 9.87 8.02 1.81
C ILE A 129 8.66 7.40 1.13
N ARG A 130 8.60 7.47 -0.20
CA ARG A 130 7.38 7.08 -0.91
C ARG A 130 7.66 6.38 -2.23
N ASN A 131 6.86 5.36 -2.55
CA ASN A 131 6.84 4.65 -3.83
C ASN A 131 8.19 4.03 -4.22
N LEU A 132 8.86 3.37 -3.27
CA LEU A 132 10.16 2.75 -3.47
C LEU A 132 10.11 1.25 -3.18
N VAL A 133 10.89 0.49 -3.94
CA VAL A 133 11.18 -0.91 -3.64
C VAL A 133 12.49 -0.98 -2.85
N PHE A 134 12.47 -1.64 -1.70
CA PHE A 134 13.64 -1.97 -0.92
C PHE A 134 13.91 -3.47 -1.05
N LYS A 135 15.02 -3.79 -1.70
CA LYS A 135 15.45 -5.18 -1.90
C LYS A 135 16.59 -5.51 -0.94
N GLY A 136 16.30 -6.35 0.03
CA GLY A 136 17.27 -6.84 0.98
C GLY A 136 18.28 -7.82 0.35
N ALA A 137 19.33 -8.12 1.10
CA ALA A 137 20.38 -9.06 0.71
C ALA A 137 20.02 -10.54 0.97
N GLY A 138 18.90 -10.78 1.67
CA GLY A 138 18.46 -12.09 2.15
C GLY A 138 18.68 -12.26 3.64
N ALA A 139 17.69 -12.79 4.36
CA ALA A 139 17.78 -13.06 5.79
C ALA A 139 18.40 -14.44 6.03
N HIS A 140 19.53 -14.48 6.71
CA HIS A 140 20.32 -15.69 6.96
C HIS A 140 20.64 -15.94 8.43
N ASP A 141 20.02 -15.18 9.36
CA ASP A 141 20.26 -15.25 10.80
C ASP A 141 21.66 -14.75 11.20
N ASP A 142 22.13 -13.73 10.47
CA ASP A 142 23.38 -13.01 10.74
C ASP A 142 23.07 -11.74 11.53
N ASP A 143 23.94 -11.34 12.44
CA ASP A 143 23.85 -10.10 13.20
C ASP A 143 24.27 -8.91 12.31
N ASP A 144 23.42 -8.52 11.36
CA ASP A 144 23.63 -7.36 10.50
C ASP A 144 22.46 -6.35 10.63
N GLU A 145 22.36 -5.39 9.73
CA GLU A 145 21.37 -4.32 9.79
C GLU A 145 20.10 -4.66 9.01
N ASP A 146 19.00 -4.05 9.42
CA ASP A 146 17.73 -4.12 8.70
C ASP A 146 17.81 -3.44 7.34
N CYS A 147 16.89 -3.79 6.45
CA CYS A 147 16.82 -3.18 5.13
C CYS A 147 16.59 -1.67 5.20
N LEU A 148 15.62 -1.24 6.01
CA LEU A 148 15.33 0.18 6.29
C LEU A 148 15.34 0.44 7.80
N GLN A 149 16.10 1.42 8.25
CA GLN A 149 16.20 1.78 9.66
C GLN A 149 15.73 3.20 9.95
N VAL A 150 14.97 3.37 11.03
CA VAL A 150 14.60 4.67 11.60
C VAL A 150 15.01 4.68 13.06
N ASN A 151 16.09 5.39 13.37
CA ASN A 151 16.69 5.33 14.71
C ASN A 151 17.25 6.69 15.19
N HIS A 152 17.80 6.71 16.43
CA HIS A 152 18.46 7.86 17.01
C HIS A 152 17.61 9.13 17.01
N GLU A 153 16.41 9.07 17.61
CA GLU A 153 15.50 10.20 17.76
C GLU A 153 15.01 10.81 16.41
N SER A 154 14.93 9.98 15.38
CA SER A 154 14.28 10.41 14.14
C SER A 154 12.81 10.74 14.38
N LYS A 155 12.29 11.84 13.83
CA LYS A 155 10.94 12.33 14.13
C LYS A 155 10.22 12.85 12.89
N ASN A 156 8.87 12.72 12.91
CA ASN A 156 8.03 13.14 11.81
C ASN A 156 8.46 12.47 10.50
N VAL A 157 8.23 11.17 10.43
CA VAL A 157 8.58 10.33 9.29
C VAL A 157 7.33 9.67 8.72
N TRP A 158 7.15 9.79 7.42
CA TRP A 158 6.11 9.09 6.69
C TRP A 158 6.73 8.16 5.64
N ILE A 159 6.50 6.85 5.81
CA ILE A 159 6.92 5.80 4.89
C ILE A 159 5.67 5.24 4.24
N ASP A 160 5.52 5.45 2.93
CA ASP A 160 4.26 5.20 2.24
C ASP A 160 4.48 4.50 0.89
N HIS A 161 3.63 3.52 0.57
CA HIS A 161 3.72 2.76 -0.67
C HIS A 161 5.13 2.24 -0.93
N VAL A 162 5.69 1.52 0.02
CA VAL A 162 6.99 0.86 -0.13
C VAL A 162 6.82 -0.65 -0.15
N ASP A 163 7.59 -1.33 -1.01
CA ASP A 163 7.71 -2.79 -1.04
C ASP A 163 9.08 -3.15 -0.45
N ILE A 164 9.10 -3.78 0.73
CA ILE A 164 10.35 -4.13 1.44
C ILE A 164 10.41 -5.64 1.58
N TYR A 165 11.43 -6.26 1.02
CA TYR A 165 11.58 -7.71 1.08
C TYR A 165 13.02 -8.15 1.24
N ASP A 166 13.19 -9.34 1.82
CA ASP A 166 14.47 -10.01 2.04
C ASP A 166 15.49 -9.17 2.84
N GLY A 167 15.03 -8.36 3.79
CA GLY A 167 15.91 -7.60 4.69
C GLY A 167 16.77 -8.56 5.53
N HIS A 168 18.06 -8.22 5.73
CA HIS A 168 19.07 -9.09 6.29
C HIS A 168 18.77 -9.48 7.75
N ASP A 169 18.66 -8.53 8.66
CA ASP A 169 18.20 -8.73 10.06
C ASP A 169 16.70 -8.46 10.25
N GLY A 170 16.09 -7.72 9.31
CA GLY A 170 14.68 -7.34 9.30
C GLY A 170 14.35 -6.45 8.12
N ASN A 171 13.04 -6.22 7.89
CA ASN A 171 12.62 -5.35 6.79
C ASN A 171 12.66 -3.87 7.17
N LEU A 172 12.07 -3.50 8.32
CA LEU A 172 12.03 -2.10 8.75
C LEU A 172 11.95 -2.02 10.26
N ASP A 173 12.95 -1.40 10.89
CA ASP A 173 13.01 -1.20 12.33
C ASP A 173 12.92 0.26 12.75
N ILE A 174 12.23 0.51 13.87
CA ILE A 174 12.02 1.82 14.48
C ILE A 174 12.49 1.74 15.92
N THR A 175 13.59 2.42 16.24
CA THR A 175 14.26 2.24 17.52
C THR A 175 14.85 3.54 18.08
N ASN A 176 15.44 3.46 19.29
CA ASN A 176 16.24 4.51 19.89
C ASN A 176 15.52 5.87 19.92
N ALA A 177 14.37 5.92 20.61
CA ALA A 177 13.55 7.12 20.85
C ALA A 177 13.08 7.85 19.57
N SER A 178 13.00 7.14 18.44
CA SER A 178 12.34 7.68 17.25
C SER A 178 10.85 7.84 17.47
N ASP A 179 10.22 8.86 16.83
CA ASP A 179 8.88 9.25 17.24
C ASP A 179 8.05 9.89 16.11
N TYR A 180 6.72 9.89 16.25
CA TYR A 180 5.78 10.47 15.29
C TYR A 180 5.94 9.91 13.89
N ILE A 181 5.81 8.58 13.76
CA ILE A 181 6.06 7.85 12.52
C ILE A 181 4.75 7.24 12.01
N THR A 182 4.54 7.30 10.70
CA THR A 182 3.47 6.54 10.03
C THR A 182 4.06 5.69 8.92
N ILE A 183 3.67 4.42 8.89
CA ILE A 183 3.88 3.48 7.80
C ILE A 183 2.51 3.21 7.20
N SER A 184 2.36 3.41 5.89
CA SER A 184 1.09 3.19 5.21
C SER A 184 1.27 2.54 3.85
N TRP A 185 0.32 1.67 3.49
CA TRP A 185 0.33 0.98 2.21
C TRP A 185 1.66 0.30 1.88
N ALA A 186 2.38 -0.13 2.92
CA ALA A 186 3.63 -0.86 2.76
C ALA A 186 3.37 -2.35 2.57
N LYS A 187 4.22 -3.02 1.79
CA LYS A 187 4.23 -4.47 1.66
C LYS A 187 5.53 -5.02 2.22
N PHE A 188 5.44 -6.04 3.05
CA PHE A 188 6.56 -6.75 3.65
C PHE A 188 6.51 -8.21 3.24
N SER A 189 7.62 -8.77 2.77
CA SER A 189 7.69 -10.18 2.37
C SER A 189 9.11 -10.72 2.47
N TYR A 190 9.21 -12.04 2.35
CA TYR A 190 10.48 -12.74 2.22
C TYR A 190 10.36 -13.78 1.11
N THR A 191 11.37 -13.88 0.27
CA THR A 191 11.45 -14.86 -0.81
C THR A 191 12.27 -16.07 -0.40
N SER A 192 12.45 -17.01 -1.30
CA SER A 192 13.35 -18.17 -1.09
C SER A 192 14.84 -17.79 -0.95
N ALA A 193 15.21 -16.53 -1.19
CA ALA A 193 16.55 -16.03 -0.92
C ALA A 193 16.83 -15.92 0.59
N SER A 194 15.77 -15.86 1.41
CA SER A 194 15.87 -15.79 2.88
C SER A 194 15.67 -17.15 3.50
N THR A 195 16.63 -17.65 4.29
CA THR A 195 16.63 -18.98 4.89
C THR A 195 16.55 -18.99 6.41
N GLY A 196 16.80 -17.87 7.07
CA GLY A 196 16.70 -17.62 8.51
C GLY A 196 15.89 -16.37 8.80
N HIS A 197 16.00 -15.78 9.93
CA HIS A 197 15.58 -14.47 10.46
C HIS A 197 14.52 -13.66 9.65
N GLN A 198 13.46 -14.33 9.18
CA GLN A 198 12.39 -13.72 8.37
C GLN A 198 11.44 -12.92 9.27
N PHE A 199 11.97 -11.90 9.96
CA PHE A 199 11.30 -11.06 10.94
C PHE A 199 11.11 -9.66 10.35
N SER A 200 9.89 -9.12 10.39
CA SER A 200 9.58 -7.94 9.57
C SER A 200 9.93 -6.60 10.26
N ASN A 201 9.27 -6.30 11.38
CA ASN A 201 9.34 -4.95 11.96
C ASN A 201 9.57 -4.99 13.46
N LEU A 202 10.65 -4.37 13.94
CA LEU A 202 10.89 -4.17 15.37
C LEU A 202 10.63 -2.71 15.73
N ILE A 203 9.79 -2.50 16.75
CA ILE A 203 9.56 -1.18 17.35
C ILE A 203 10.03 -1.25 18.80
N GLY A 204 11.16 -0.58 19.08
CA GLY A 204 11.86 -0.69 20.36
C GLY A 204 12.89 -1.80 20.39
N ASN A 205 14.16 -1.40 20.40
CA ASN A 205 15.32 -2.27 20.20
C ASN A 205 15.47 -3.36 21.28
N ASP A 206 15.56 -2.97 22.56
CA ASP A 206 15.87 -3.91 23.65
C ASP A 206 15.05 -3.58 24.90
N LYS A 207 14.74 -4.61 25.71
CA LYS A 207 14.00 -4.46 26.98
C LYS A 207 14.70 -3.60 28.04
N LYS A 208 15.98 -3.33 27.87
CA LYS A 208 16.78 -2.45 28.77
C LYS A 208 16.88 -1.02 28.22
N LYS A 209 16.43 -0.75 27.01
CA LYS A 209 16.47 0.58 26.37
C LYS A 209 15.31 1.46 26.85
N THR A 210 15.33 1.80 28.12
CA THR A 210 14.26 2.61 28.75
C THR A 210 14.18 4.04 28.23
N THR A 211 15.16 4.48 27.42
CA THR A 211 15.11 5.73 26.66
C THR A 211 14.00 5.74 25.59
N ASP A 212 13.46 4.58 25.25
CA ASP A 212 12.33 4.46 24.34
C ASP A 212 10.98 4.80 24.99
N ARG A 213 10.92 4.90 26.33
CA ARG A 213 9.71 5.35 27.04
C ARG A 213 9.29 6.74 26.58
N GLU A 214 7.97 7.00 26.50
CA GLU A 214 7.37 8.26 26.03
C GLU A 214 7.61 8.55 24.51
N HIS A 215 8.34 7.69 23.82
CA HIS A 215 8.62 7.74 22.39
C HIS A 215 7.97 6.58 21.65
N LEU A 216 8.39 6.34 20.41
CA LEU A 216 7.89 5.26 19.55
C LEU A 216 6.37 5.35 19.32
N ASN A 217 5.85 6.58 19.11
CA ASN A 217 4.49 6.80 18.65
C ASN A 217 4.42 6.46 17.16
N VAL A 218 3.90 5.27 16.83
CA VAL A 218 3.91 4.73 15.47
C VAL A 218 2.51 4.32 15.03
N THR A 219 2.15 4.67 13.80
CA THR A 219 0.95 4.16 13.12
C THR A 219 1.36 3.27 11.96
N ILE A 220 0.75 2.09 11.85
CA ILE A 220 0.88 1.21 10.68
C ILE A 220 -0.52 0.94 10.18
N HIS A 221 -0.82 1.36 8.94
CA HIS A 221 -2.15 1.15 8.38
C HIS A 221 -2.14 0.78 6.90
N HIS A 222 -3.17 0.02 6.48
CA HIS A 222 -3.34 -0.44 5.11
C HIS A 222 -2.11 -1.16 4.54
N SER A 223 -1.30 -1.74 5.40
CA SER A 223 -0.07 -2.43 5.04
C SER A 223 -0.29 -3.95 5.02
N TRP A 224 0.59 -4.67 4.35
CA TRP A 224 0.47 -6.08 4.07
C TRP A 224 1.72 -6.85 4.50
N TRP A 225 1.56 -7.78 5.44
CA TRP A 225 2.57 -8.79 5.73
C TRP A 225 2.24 -10.05 4.91
N ALA A 226 2.95 -10.19 3.79
CA ALA A 226 2.77 -11.22 2.79
C ALA A 226 3.61 -12.47 3.07
N ASP A 227 3.58 -13.43 2.16
CA ASP A 227 4.27 -14.71 2.29
C ASP A 227 5.76 -14.53 2.66
N GLY A 228 6.28 -15.50 3.42
CA GLY A 228 7.63 -15.56 3.92
C GLY A 228 7.86 -14.83 5.26
N VAL A 229 7.00 -13.88 5.64
CA VAL A 229 7.14 -13.22 6.95
C VAL A 229 6.72 -14.16 8.06
N LYS A 230 7.63 -14.43 9.01
CA LYS A 230 7.40 -15.37 10.13
C LYS A 230 6.99 -14.70 11.42
N GLU A 231 7.58 -13.55 11.73
CA GLU A 231 7.42 -12.87 13.01
C GLU A 231 7.54 -11.34 12.89
N ARG A 232 7.29 -10.62 14.00
CA ARG A 232 7.44 -9.18 14.14
C ARG A 232 6.60 -8.39 13.14
N MET A 233 5.26 -8.50 13.27
CA MET A 233 4.30 -7.81 12.38
C MET A 233 3.40 -6.78 13.13
N PRO A 234 3.90 -5.81 13.89
CA PRO A 234 5.24 -5.62 14.42
C PRO A 234 5.47 -6.30 15.79
N ARG A 235 6.74 -6.41 16.22
CA ARG A 235 7.09 -6.61 17.64
C ARG A 235 7.29 -5.26 18.31
N VAL A 236 6.62 -5.02 19.45
CA VAL A 236 6.59 -3.71 20.12
C VAL A 236 7.13 -3.81 21.54
N ARG A 237 8.04 -2.90 21.89
CA ARG A 237 8.45 -2.57 23.26
C ARG A 237 8.26 -1.07 23.49
N TYR A 238 7.81 -0.65 24.67
CA TYR A 238 7.62 0.75 25.11
C TYR A 238 6.62 1.58 24.28
N GLY A 239 6.54 1.40 22.97
CA GLY A 239 5.84 2.26 22.04
C GLY A 239 4.32 2.31 22.22
N LYS A 240 3.71 3.43 21.81
CA LYS A 240 2.29 3.57 21.53
C LYS A 240 2.06 3.30 20.04
N VAL A 241 1.65 2.08 19.71
CA VAL A 241 1.57 1.64 18.32
C VAL A 241 0.13 1.37 17.90
N HIS A 242 -0.32 2.07 16.86
CA HIS A 242 -1.63 1.89 16.25
C HIS A 242 -1.50 1.03 15.00
N VAL A 243 -2.04 -0.18 15.04
CA VAL A 243 -2.04 -1.16 13.95
C VAL A 243 -3.48 -1.25 13.44
N ALA A 244 -3.78 -0.65 12.27
CA ALA A 244 -5.15 -0.46 11.83
C ALA A 244 -5.38 -0.74 10.35
N ASN A 245 -6.45 -1.44 10.02
CA ASN A 245 -6.82 -1.79 8.64
C ASN A 245 -5.70 -2.44 7.82
N ASN A 246 -4.90 -3.30 8.43
CA ASN A 246 -3.83 -4.03 7.75
C ASN A 246 -4.25 -5.45 7.37
N LEU A 247 -3.47 -6.08 6.49
CA LEU A 247 -3.61 -7.47 6.07
C LEU A 247 -2.45 -8.33 6.58
N PHE A 248 -2.80 -9.43 7.26
CA PHE A 248 -1.89 -10.45 7.73
C PHE A 248 -2.32 -11.78 7.11
N ASP A 249 -1.63 -12.24 6.07
CA ASP A 249 -1.98 -13.49 5.41
C ASP A 249 -0.75 -14.36 5.05
N SER A 250 0.40 -14.08 5.66
CA SER A 250 1.58 -14.94 5.53
C SER A 250 1.30 -16.33 6.09
N LYS A 251 1.43 -17.35 5.26
CA LYS A 251 1.27 -18.75 5.67
C LYS A 251 2.39 -19.22 6.59
N ASP A 252 3.52 -18.55 6.56
CA ASP A 252 4.71 -18.86 7.36
C ASP A 252 4.67 -18.20 8.75
N ALA A 253 3.69 -17.33 9.00
CA ALA A 253 3.56 -16.58 10.26
C ALA A 253 3.44 -17.51 11.48
N SER A 254 4.45 -17.47 12.36
CA SER A 254 4.38 -18.08 13.67
C SER A 254 3.50 -17.26 14.63
N HIS A 255 3.60 -15.95 14.56
CA HIS A 255 2.70 -14.97 15.16
C HIS A 255 2.79 -13.64 14.40
N CYS A 256 1.72 -12.87 14.47
CA CYS A 256 1.65 -11.56 13.82
C CYS A 256 2.14 -10.45 14.75
N VAL A 257 1.24 -9.77 15.45
CA VAL A 257 1.61 -8.71 16.39
C VAL A 257 2.18 -9.32 17.67
N ARG A 258 3.34 -8.82 18.14
CA ARG A 258 3.88 -9.18 19.45
C ARG A 258 3.99 -7.95 20.34
N ALA A 259 3.29 -7.97 21.47
CA ALA A 259 3.44 -6.97 22.51
C ALA A 259 4.40 -7.48 23.58
N ALA A 260 5.43 -6.71 23.90
CA ALA A 260 6.43 -7.03 24.92
C ALA A 260 6.46 -5.96 26.02
N VAL A 261 7.60 -5.79 26.70
CA VAL A 261 7.71 -4.91 27.86
C VAL A 261 7.19 -3.50 27.60
N GLU A 262 6.27 -3.04 28.45
CA GLU A 262 5.65 -1.71 28.45
C GLU A 262 4.98 -1.30 27.10
N ALA A 263 4.79 -2.23 26.19
CA ALA A 263 4.09 -1.96 24.93
C ALA A 263 2.64 -1.52 25.16
N ASN A 264 2.18 -0.54 24.40
CA ASN A 264 0.81 -0.08 24.39
C ASN A 264 0.31 -0.10 22.94
N VAL A 265 -0.35 -1.21 22.54
CA VAL A 265 -0.70 -1.49 21.15
C VAL A 265 -2.21 -1.49 20.97
N ARG A 266 -2.68 -0.66 20.06
CA ARG A 266 -4.07 -0.64 19.59
C ARG A 266 -4.14 -1.38 18.26
N ILE A 267 -4.86 -2.50 18.21
CA ILE A 267 -4.96 -3.40 17.06
C ILE A 267 -6.41 -3.41 16.62
N GLU A 268 -6.75 -2.62 15.58
CA GLU A 268 -8.15 -2.45 15.22
C GLU A 268 -8.44 -2.58 13.74
N LYS A 269 -9.58 -3.22 13.45
CA LYS A 269 -10.11 -3.36 12.08
C LYS A 269 -9.12 -3.99 11.09
N ASN A 270 -8.20 -4.83 11.57
CA ASN A 270 -7.28 -5.57 10.70
C ASN A 270 -7.93 -6.86 10.18
N VAL A 271 -7.31 -7.44 9.15
CA VAL A 271 -7.71 -8.70 8.53
C VAL A 271 -6.60 -9.73 8.72
N PHE A 272 -6.89 -10.79 9.48
CA PHE A 272 -6.00 -11.93 9.72
C PHE A 272 -6.56 -13.15 9.02
N ILE A 273 -5.82 -13.74 8.07
CA ILE A 273 -6.26 -14.88 7.28
C ILE A 273 -5.19 -15.96 7.25
N GLY A 274 -5.52 -17.17 7.77
CA GLY A 274 -4.68 -18.34 7.66
C GLY A 274 -3.39 -18.32 8.48
N VAL A 275 -3.23 -17.36 9.38
CA VAL A 275 -2.04 -17.21 10.22
C VAL A 275 -2.11 -18.12 11.45
N LYS A 276 -0.95 -18.44 12.04
CA LYS A 276 -0.90 -19.32 13.22
C LYS A 276 -1.39 -18.63 14.48
N LYS A 277 -0.98 -17.36 14.73
CA LYS A 277 -1.36 -16.57 15.88
C LYS A 277 -1.47 -15.10 15.49
N ASP A 278 -2.56 -14.44 15.82
CA ASP A 278 -2.83 -13.04 15.55
C ASP A 278 -2.05 -12.09 16.47
N LEU A 279 -2.09 -12.35 17.77
CA LEU A 279 -1.41 -11.58 18.81
C LEU A 279 -0.60 -12.50 19.71
N ASP A 280 0.62 -12.10 20.06
CA ASP A 280 1.49 -12.76 21.03
C ASP A 280 1.79 -11.81 22.19
N LEU A 281 1.32 -12.18 23.38
CA LEU A 281 1.57 -11.45 24.62
C LEU A 281 2.87 -11.95 25.26
N TYR A 282 3.98 -11.28 24.93
CA TYR A 282 5.33 -11.70 25.33
C TYR A 282 5.75 -11.12 26.69
N THR A 283 5.26 -11.73 27.76
CA THR A 283 5.45 -11.28 29.15
C THR A 283 6.81 -11.62 29.74
N SER A 284 7.62 -12.47 29.08
CA SER A 284 8.96 -12.85 29.61
C SER A 284 9.97 -11.69 29.63
N GLU A 285 9.70 -10.58 28.94
CA GLU A 285 10.52 -9.36 28.99
C GLU A 285 10.04 -8.34 30.02
N GLY A 286 8.84 -8.47 30.55
CA GLY A 286 8.23 -7.56 31.50
C GLY A 286 6.72 -7.40 31.30
N THR A 287 6.15 -6.46 32.04
CA THR A 287 4.71 -6.17 31.98
C THR A 287 4.35 -5.45 30.68
N ILE A 288 3.29 -5.90 30.02
CA ILE A 288 2.68 -5.24 28.87
C ILE A 288 1.69 -4.19 29.39
N THR A 289 1.76 -2.95 28.92
CA THR A 289 0.81 -1.90 29.29
C THR A 289 -0.57 -2.19 28.74
N ALA A 290 -0.67 -2.42 27.45
CA ALA A 290 -1.89 -2.85 26.76
C ALA A 290 -1.56 -3.46 25.40
N ALA A 291 -2.39 -4.42 24.99
CA ALA A 291 -2.47 -4.91 23.63
C ALA A 291 -3.96 -5.21 23.35
N GLN A 292 -4.66 -4.24 22.80
CA GLN A 292 -6.12 -4.30 22.69
C GLN A 292 -6.55 -4.68 21.28
N MET A 293 -7.29 -5.77 21.15
CA MET A 293 -7.90 -6.24 19.89
C MET A 293 -9.29 -5.61 19.73
N ILE A 294 -9.54 -4.87 18.64
CA ILE A 294 -10.77 -4.09 18.46
C ILE A 294 -11.36 -4.36 17.07
N GLY A 295 -12.39 -5.20 17.01
CA GLY A 295 -13.19 -5.42 15.81
C GLY A 295 -12.40 -5.85 14.59
N ASN A 296 -11.35 -6.65 14.78
CA ASN A 296 -10.59 -7.28 13.71
C ASN A 296 -11.41 -8.41 13.06
N TYR A 297 -11.10 -8.72 11.80
CA TYR A 297 -11.61 -9.90 11.13
C TYR A 297 -10.58 -11.02 11.16
N GLU A 298 -11.00 -12.20 11.56
CA GLU A 298 -10.12 -13.35 11.74
C GLU A 298 -10.71 -14.57 11.03
N GLU A 299 -9.96 -15.15 10.08
CA GLU A 299 -10.38 -16.34 9.36
C GLU A 299 -9.24 -17.36 9.36
N ASN A 300 -9.52 -18.59 9.80
CA ASN A 300 -8.55 -19.67 9.89
C ASN A 300 -7.29 -19.34 10.72
N VAL A 301 -7.43 -18.49 11.72
CA VAL A 301 -6.39 -18.22 12.72
C VAL A 301 -6.35 -19.38 13.71
N LYS A 302 -5.20 -20.05 13.85
CA LYS A 302 -5.11 -21.27 14.70
C LYS A 302 -5.22 -20.94 16.19
N THR A 303 -4.62 -19.82 16.61
CA THR A 303 -4.65 -19.35 17.99
C THR A 303 -5.05 -17.89 17.99
N GLN A 304 -6.27 -17.62 18.37
CA GLN A 304 -6.79 -16.27 18.60
C GLN A 304 -6.45 -15.89 20.03
N GLN A 305 -5.77 -14.74 20.19
CA GLN A 305 -5.37 -14.26 21.51
C GLN A 305 -6.28 -13.10 21.92
N ALA A 306 -6.98 -13.26 23.03
CA ALA A 306 -7.63 -12.12 23.66
C ALA A 306 -6.58 -11.07 24.04
N GLY A 307 -6.87 -9.80 23.75
CA GLY A 307 -6.01 -8.70 24.15
C GLY A 307 -5.93 -8.53 25.67
N THR A 308 -5.06 -7.61 26.11
CA THR A 308 -4.92 -7.24 27.51
C THR A 308 -4.89 -5.72 27.68
N GLY A 309 -5.45 -5.21 28.76
CA GLY A 309 -5.50 -3.78 29.06
C GLY A 309 -6.36 -2.96 28.12
N THR A 310 -6.38 -1.65 28.36
CA THR A 310 -7.03 -0.66 27.47
C THR A 310 -5.94 0.15 26.78
N ALA A 311 -5.86 0.06 25.48
CA ALA A 311 -4.87 0.78 24.70
C ALA A 311 -5.19 2.29 24.63
N PHE A 312 -4.17 3.07 24.37
CA PHE A 312 -4.29 4.52 24.20
C PHE A 312 -5.34 4.88 23.12
N THR A 313 -5.89 6.09 23.24
CA THR A 313 -6.69 6.70 22.17
C THR A 313 -5.79 7.53 21.28
N PRO A 314 -5.77 7.30 19.96
CA PRO A 314 -4.97 8.10 19.05
C PRO A 314 -5.32 9.60 19.12
N SER A 315 -4.30 10.46 19.07
CA SER A 315 -4.46 11.93 19.09
C SER A 315 -4.84 12.52 17.73
N TYR A 316 -5.06 11.69 16.74
CA TYR A 316 -5.47 12.04 15.37
C TYR A 316 -6.75 11.29 14.99
N SER A 317 -7.45 11.82 14.00
CA SER A 317 -8.59 11.14 13.39
C SER A 317 -8.14 10.28 12.21
N MET A 318 -8.68 9.06 12.11
CA MET A 318 -8.46 8.16 10.99
C MET A 318 -9.79 7.49 10.64
N SER A 319 -10.18 7.55 9.38
CA SER A 319 -11.35 6.82 8.89
C SER A 319 -10.98 5.35 8.73
N LEU A 320 -11.61 4.49 9.50
CA LEU A 320 -11.37 3.05 9.48
C LEU A 320 -12.38 2.34 8.59
N THR A 321 -11.87 1.52 7.68
CA THR A 321 -12.70 0.60 6.88
C THR A 321 -13.30 -0.47 7.79
N ASP A 322 -14.60 -0.66 7.68
CA ASP A 322 -15.31 -1.71 8.43
C ASP A 322 -14.97 -3.10 7.86
N VAL A 323 -14.59 -4.02 8.74
CA VAL A 323 -14.26 -5.42 8.43
C VAL A 323 -15.16 -6.40 9.17
N SER A 324 -16.34 -5.96 9.60
CA SER A 324 -17.25 -6.76 10.44
C SER A 324 -17.86 -7.98 9.75
N THR A 325 -17.81 -8.06 8.43
CA THR A 325 -18.25 -9.22 7.65
C THR A 325 -17.14 -9.69 6.72
N LYS A 326 -17.25 -10.93 6.25
CA LYS A 326 -16.31 -11.52 5.29
C LYS A 326 -16.15 -10.66 4.03
N GLU A 327 -17.26 -10.23 3.47
CA GLU A 327 -17.28 -9.41 2.24
C GLU A 327 -16.52 -8.10 2.42
N LYS A 328 -16.73 -7.42 3.56
CA LYS A 328 -16.04 -6.16 3.89
C LYS A 328 -14.54 -6.39 4.16
N ALA A 329 -14.20 -7.43 4.90
CA ALA A 329 -12.83 -7.81 5.18
C ALA A 329 -12.06 -8.16 3.90
N TYR A 330 -12.71 -8.91 2.99
CA TYR A 330 -12.12 -9.27 1.71
C TYR A 330 -12.03 -8.09 0.76
N ALA A 331 -12.96 -7.13 0.80
CA ALA A 331 -12.84 -5.89 0.05
C ALA A 331 -11.63 -5.06 0.51
N LEU A 332 -11.36 -4.97 1.82
CA LEU A 332 -10.16 -4.34 2.35
C LEU A 332 -8.90 -5.11 1.95
N ARG A 333 -8.89 -6.45 2.09
CA ARG A 333 -7.79 -7.32 1.66
C ARG A 333 -7.43 -7.06 0.20
N ASP A 334 -8.42 -7.06 -0.69
CA ASP A 334 -8.20 -6.90 -2.12
C ASP A 334 -7.69 -5.50 -2.46
N SER A 335 -8.19 -4.47 -1.74
CA SER A 335 -7.67 -3.11 -1.84
C SER A 335 -6.20 -3.02 -1.41
N ILE A 336 -5.84 -3.64 -0.27
CA ILE A 336 -4.46 -3.66 0.21
C ILE A 336 -3.56 -4.40 -0.77
N LYS A 337 -3.97 -5.58 -1.26
CA LYS A 337 -3.18 -6.33 -2.26
C LYS A 337 -2.98 -5.57 -3.57
N LEU A 338 -3.91 -4.69 -3.92
CA LEU A 338 -3.83 -3.87 -5.12
C LEU A 338 -2.91 -2.67 -4.97
N TYR A 339 -2.91 -2.02 -3.79
CA TYR A 339 -2.28 -0.73 -3.60
C TYR A 339 -1.05 -0.73 -2.70
N ALA A 340 -0.87 -1.73 -1.81
CA ALA A 340 0.32 -1.79 -0.97
C ALA A 340 1.58 -2.10 -1.80
N GLY A 341 2.70 -1.49 -1.40
CA GLY A 341 3.96 -1.55 -2.11
C GLY A 341 4.18 -0.36 -3.04
N ALA A 342 5.22 -0.38 -3.86
CA ALA A 342 5.58 0.69 -4.79
C ALA A 342 4.65 0.72 -6.02
N THR A 343 3.40 1.09 -5.81
CA THR A 343 2.31 1.00 -6.80
C THR A 343 1.81 2.35 -7.31
N LEU A 344 2.35 3.46 -6.80
CA LEU A 344 1.94 4.78 -7.20
C LEU A 344 2.45 5.13 -8.60
N ARG A 345 1.76 6.07 -9.24
CA ARG A 345 2.14 6.57 -10.56
C ARG A 345 3.39 7.42 -10.50
N ASP A 346 4.07 7.52 -11.61
CA ASP A 346 5.18 8.44 -11.77
C ASP A 346 4.72 9.89 -11.59
N PRO A 347 5.47 10.72 -10.86
CA PRO A 347 5.05 12.06 -10.45
C PRO A 347 4.80 13.02 -11.62
N ASN A 348 5.40 12.76 -12.78
CA ASN A 348 5.27 13.58 -14.00
C ASN A 348 4.40 12.94 -15.08
N SER A 349 3.63 11.89 -14.78
CA SER A 349 2.69 11.34 -15.74
C SER A 349 1.56 12.35 -15.97
N ASN A 350 1.58 13.06 -17.10
CA ASN A 350 0.51 13.97 -17.54
C ASN A 350 -0.76 13.15 -17.84
N SER A 351 -1.47 12.78 -16.80
CA SER A 351 -2.86 12.32 -16.92
C SER A 351 -3.72 13.29 -16.14
N THR A 352 -4.24 14.29 -16.84
CA THR A 352 -5.40 15.05 -16.39
C THR A 352 -6.56 14.07 -16.20
N VAL A 353 -6.70 13.54 -15.01
CA VAL A 353 -7.94 12.90 -14.59
C VAL A 353 -8.84 14.04 -14.12
N THR A 354 -9.76 14.43 -14.95
CA THR A 354 -10.92 15.21 -14.50
C THR A 354 -11.63 14.36 -13.47
N PRO A 355 -11.80 14.80 -12.21
CA PRO A 355 -12.60 14.06 -11.26
C PRO A 355 -14.03 14.04 -11.78
N THR A 356 -14.51 12.87 -12.12
CA THR A 356 -15.94 12.68 -12.35
C THR A 356 -16.60 12.82 -10.98
N SER A 357 -17.19 13.98 -10.73
CA SER A 357 -18.03 14.22 -9.59
C SER A 357 -19.15 13.18 -9.58
N SER A 358 -19.14 12.31 -8.59
CA SER A 358 -20.27 11.45 -8.27
C SER A 358 -21.45 12.37 -7.92
N SER A 359 -22.43 12.40 -8.82
CA SER A 359 -23.72 13.05 -8.61
C SER A 359 -24.36 12.50 -7.35
N SER A 360 -24.71 13.42 -6.47
CA SER A 360 -25.60 13.24 -5.33
C SER A 360 -26.88 12.52 -5.76
N VAL A 361 -27.14 11.37 -5.14
CA VAL A 361 -28.45 10.73 -5.19
C VAL A 361 -29.35 11.50 -4.24
N GLU A 362 -30.28 12.26 -4.80
CA GLU A 362 -31.40 12.85 -4.07
C GLU A 362 -32.28 11.72 -3.55
N SER A 363 -32.47 11.69 -2.25
CA SER A 363 -33.49 10.90 -1.56
C SER A 363 -34.85 11.57 -1.76
N SER A 364 -35.72 10.94 -2.55
CA SER A 364 -37.14 11.22 -2.51
C SER A 364 -37.88 10.12 -1.72
N SER A 365 -38.32 10.52 -0.56
CA SER A 365 -39.31 9.80 0.26
C SER A 365 -40.67 9.88 -0.38
N SER A 366 -41.35 8.73 -0.57
CA SER A 366 -42.82 8.68 -0.53
C SER A 366 -43.28 7.37 0.08
N VAL A 367 -43.99 7.55 1.15
CA VAL A 367 -44.75 6.56 1.92
C VAL A 367 -45.99 6.18 1.13
N GLU A 368 -46.27 4.89 1.00
CA GLU A 368 -47.67 4.41 1.07
C GLU A 368 -47.73 2.96 1.53
N SER A 369 -48.57 2.78 2.51
CA SER A 369 -48.95 1.57 3.22
C SER A 369 -50.09 0.83 2.53
N SER A 370 -50.11 -0.51 2.60
CA SER A 370 -51.27 -1.35 2.91
C SER A 370 -50.91 -2.84 2.86
N SER A 371 -50.92 -3.49 3.96
CA SER A 371 -51.88 -4.37 4.61
C SER A 371 -52.14 -5.75 3.99
N SER A 372 -51.94 -6.73 4.88
CA SER A 372 -52.66 -8.02 5.06
C SER A 372 -52.32 -9.19 4.13
N ALA A 373 -52.09 -10.35 4.59
CA ALA A 373 -52.49 -11.23 5.66
C ALA A 373 -52.10 -12.69 5.29
N LYS A 374 -51.72 -13.44 6.33
CA LYS A 374 -51.97 -14.88 6.61
C LYS A 374 -51.85 -15.92 5.48
N SER A 375 -51.21 -17.05 5.66
CA SER A 375 -51.30 -18.10 6.69
C SER A 375 -50.44 -19.29 6.28
N SER A 376 -49.69 -19.85 7.19
CA SER A 376 -49.83 -21.16 7.85
C SER A 376 -49.51 -22.43 7.07
N SER A 377 -48.74 -23.20 7.80
CA SER A 377 -48.69 -24.67 7.97
C SER A 377 -47.63 -25.38 7.12
N SER A 378 -46.65 -25.96 7.72
CA SER A 378 -46.47 -27.09 8.62
C SER A 378 -46.01 -28.37 7.91
N VAL A 379 -45.04 -29.02 8.58
CA VAL A 379 -44.84 -30.47 8.74
C VAL A 379 -43.92 -31.13 7.70
N ALA A 380 -42.79 -31.46 8.15
CA ALA A 380 -42.23 -32.66 8.79
C ALA A 380 -41.51 -33.63 7.85
N SER A 381 -40.27 -33.92 8.31
CA SER A 381 -39.65 -35.24 8.57
C SER A 381 -39.30 -36.14 7.41
N SER A 382 -38.10 -36.52 7.39
CA SER A 382 -37.45 -37.77 7.78
C SER A 382 -36.30 -38.15 6.82
N SER A 383 -35.09 -38.23 7.34
CA SER A 383 -34.27 -39.40 7.71
C SER A 383 -34.01 -40.42 6.63
N SER A 384 -32.77 -40.69 6.40
CA SER A 384 -31.97 -41.90 6.46
C SER A 384 -30.86 -41.93 5.41
N VAL A 385 -29.63 -41.94 5.77
CA VAL A 385 -28.71 -42.97 6.25
C VAL A 385 -28.18 -43.92 5.14
N VAL A 386 -26.86 -44.10 5.20
CA VAL A 386 -26.03 -45.26 4.80
C VAL A 386 -25.42 -45.17 3.38
N SER A 387 -24.18 -45.07 3.30
CA SER A 387 -22.95 -45.86 3.48
C SER A 387 -22.22 -46.14 2.18
N SER A 388 -20.95 -45.88 2.29
CA SER A 388 -19.75 -46.68 2.04
C SER A 388 -19.46 -47.22 0.63
N SER A 389 -18.32 -47.01 0.17
CA SER A 389 -17.08 -47.81 0.13
C SER A 389 -16.33 -47.56 -1.16
N SER A 390 -15.13 -47.12 -1.05
CA SER A 390 -13.81 -47.76 -1.17
C SER A 390 -13.45 -48.34 -2.54
N SER A 391 -12.25 -47.97 -2.90
CA SER A 391 -11.12 -48.72 -3.46
C SER A 391 -10.82 -48.48 -4.94
N VAL A 392 -9.64 -48.15 -5.24
CA VAL A 392 -8.28 -48.69 -5.39
C VAL A 392 -7.74 -48.48 -6.82
N VAL A 393 -6.64 -47.76 -6.86
CA VAL A 393 -5.37 -47.94 -7.62
C VAL A 393 -5.42 -48.48 -9.06
N ALA A 394 -4.76 -47.71 -9.97
CA ALA A 394 -3.70 -48.26 -10.81
C ALA A 394 -2.84 -47.17 -11.47
N VAL A 395 -1.58 -47.27 -11.24
CA VAL A 395 -0.44 -46.64 -11.90
C VAL A 395 -0.21 -47.33 -13.24
N VAL A 396 0.13 -46.61 -14.31
CA VAL A 396 1.05 -47.10 -15.35
C VAL A 396 1.79 -45.90 -15.96
N GLU A 397 3.11 -46.04 -15.93
CA GLU A 397 4.12 -45.24 -16.63
C GLU A 397 4.17 -45.54 -18.14
N SER A 398 4.81 -44.64 -18.83
CA SER A 398 5.90 -44.75 -19.85
C SER A 398 5.57 -44.14 -21.20
N SER A 399 6.32 -43.17 -21.55
CA SER A 399 7.59 -43.06 -22.32
C SER A 399 7.42 -42.79 -23.82
N SER A 400 8.07 -41.68 -24.20
CA SER A 400 8.96 -41.41 -25.36
C SER A 400 8.39 -41.45 -26.81
N SER A 401 8.53 -40.42 -27.60
CA SER A 401 9.63 -40.07 -28.51
C SER A 401 9.16 -39.32 -29.74
N GLU A 402 9.94 -38.32 -30.03
CA GLU A 402 10.32 -37.63 -31.29
C GLU A 402 9.64 -38.02 -32.62
N LYS A 403 9.26 -36.99 -33.40
CA LYS A 403 9.96 -36.46 -34.63
C LYS A 403 9.12 -35.44 -35.39
N GLY A 404 9.77 -34.41 -35.86
CA GLY A 404 9.24 -33.31 -36.58
C GLY A 404 8.99 -33.62 -38.07
N VAL A 405 8.30 -32.73 -38.74
CA VAL A 405 8.46 -32.33 -40.17
C VAL A 405 7.94 -30.91 -40.36
N GLU A 406 8.76 -30.11 -41.02
CA GLU A 406 8.39 -28.77 -41.59
C GLU A 406 7.37 -28.92 -42.69
N ASN A 407 6.48 -27.96 -42.84
CA ASN A 407 6.32 -27.27 -44.10
C ASN A 407 5.43 -26.02 -44.00
N SER A 408 5.89 -25.03 -44.71
CA SER A 408 5.40 -23.69 -44.94
C SER A 408 4.07 -23.61 -45.72
N SER A 409 3.14 -22.74 -45.33
CA SER A 409 2.41 -21.89 -46.24
C SER A 409 1.72 -20.73 -45.54
N SER A 410 1.90 -19.56 -46.10
CA SER A 410 1.37 -18.26 -45.71
C SER A 410 -0.15 -18.18 -45.69
N SER A 411 -0.71 -17.68 -44.62
CA SER A 411 -1.95 -16.89 -44.61
C SER A 411 -1.95 -15.96 -43.37
N GLU A 412 -2.23 -14.70 -43.64
CA GLU A 412 -2.45 -13.68 -42.62
C GLU A 412 -3.57 -14.12 -41.70
N GLY A 413 -3.22 -14.33 -40.43
CA GLY A 413 -4.17 -14.73 -39.39
C GLY A 413 -3.58 -14.47 -38.04
N VAL A 414 -4.25 -13.61 -37.31
CA VAL A 414 -4.33 -13.50 -35.87
C VAL A 414 -3.23 -14.24 -35.08
N MET A 415 -2.15 -13.58 -34.74
CA MET A 415 -1.20 -14.12 -33.77
C MET A 415 -1.78 -14.00 -32.37
N GLY A 416 -2.58 -14.96 -31.94
CA GLY A 416 -2.84 -15.25 -30.55
C GLY A 416 -1.64 -15.97 -29.97
N LEU A 417 -0.91 -15.33 -29.08
CA LEU A 417 0.08 -16.00 -28.23
C LEU A 417 -0.66 -16.93 -27.27
N PHE A 418 -0.70 -18.21 -27.61
CA PHE A 418 -1.16 -19.26 -26.71
C PHE A 418 -0.01 -19.65 -25.78
N PHE A 419 -0.07 -19.25 -24.54
CA PHE A 419 0.67 -19.92 -23.47
C PHE A 419 -0.24 -21.02 -22.91
N ALA A 420 0.13 -22.26 -23.16
CA ALA A 420 -0.51 -23.41 -22.54
C ALA A 420 -0.05 -23.50 -21.06
N ASP A 421 -0.80 -22.87 -20.19
CA ASP A 421 -0.79 -23.17 -18.76
C ASP A 421 -2.24 -23.44 -18.31
N ALA A 422 -2.41 -24.38 -17.40
CA ALA A 422 -3.71 -24.93 -16.99
C ALA A 422 -4.57 -23.94 -16.18
N SER A 423 -4.66 -22.70 -16.62
CA SER A 423 -5.52 -21.69 -16.01
C SER A 423 -6.97 -21.85 -16.53
N ARG A 424 -7.89 -21.80 -15.59
CA ARG A 424 -9.33 -22.06 -15.84
C ARG A 424 -10.04 -20.97 -16.67
N TRP A 425 -9.34 -19.96 -17.18
CA TRP A 425 -9.93 -18.88 -17.96
C TRP A 425 -9.12 -18.57 -19.22
N ASN A 426 -9.82 -18.11 -20.26
CA ASN A 426 -9.23 -17.78 -21.56
C ASN A 426 -9.40 -16.30 -21.87
N LEU A 427 -8.37 -15.70 -22.49
CA LEU A 427 -8.32 -14.31 -22.90
C LEU A 427 -8.09 -14.24 -24.42
N SER A 428 -8.94 -13.53 -25.13
CA SER A 428 -8.76 -13.24 -26.54
C SER A 428 -8.85 -11.74 -26.82
N VAL A 429 -8.15 -11.30 -27.87
CA VAL A 429 -8.08 -9.89 -28.30
C VAL A 429 -8.54 -9.80 -29.74
N SER A 430 -9.47 -8.89 -30.02
CA SER A 430 -9.92 -8.55 -31.39
C SER A 430 -9.97 -7.02 -31.50
N GLY A 431 -9.01 -6.45 -32.24
CA GLY A 431 -8.83 -5.01 -32.28
C GLY A 431 -8.64 -4.44 -30.83
N ARG A 432 -9.54 -3.56 -30.41
CA ARG A 432 -9.52 -3.00 -29.05
C ARG A 432 -10.40 -3.74 -28.04
N GLU A 433 -11.00 -4.84 -28.45
CA GLU A 433 -11.88 -5.64 -27.60
C GLU A 433 -11.13 -6.78 -26.95
N LEU A 434 -11.24 -6.90 -25.62
CA LEU A 434 -10.76 -8.01 -24.80
C LEU A 434 -11.96 -8.87 -24.39
N SER A 435 -11.93 -10.14 -24.76
CA SER A 435 -12.93 -11.11 -24.34
C SER A 435 -12.30 -12.11 -23.36
N ILE A 436 -12.89 -12.24 -22.19
CA ILE A 436 -12.42 -13.10 -21.10
C ILE A 436 -13.53 -14.09 -20.79
N VAL A 437 -13.24 -15.38 -20.93
CA VAL A 437 -14.18 -16.48 -20.74
C VAL A 437 -13.68 -17.48 -19.72
N GLY A 438 -14.59 -18.19 -19.07
CA GLY A 438 -14.26 -19.18 -18.05
C GLY A 438 -14.02 -18.59 -16.66
N VAL A 439 -14.61 -17.42 -16.35
CA VAL A 439 -14.42 -16.70 -15.07
C VAL A 439 -15.56 -16.93 -14.08
N GLU A 440 -16.15 -18.10 -14.07
CA GLU A 440 -17.41 -18.42 -13.38
C GLU A 440 -17.47 -18.06 -11.87
N SER A 441 -16.36 -17.87 -11.21
CA SER A 441 -16.31 -17.62 -9.76
C SER A 441 -15.28 -16.57 -9.32
N ALA A 442 -14.68 -15.82 -10.24
CA ALA A 442 -13.63 -14.86 -9.90
C ALA A 442 -13.94 -13.45 -10.45
N PRO A 443 -13.67 -12.38 -9.68
CA PRO A 443 -13.78 -11.02 -10.21
C PRO A 443 -12.74 -10.78 -11.30
N VAL A 444 -13.13 -10.02 -12.32
CA VAL A 444 -12.24 -9.57 -13.42
C VAL A 444 -11.93 -8.09 -13.23
N ALA A 445 -10.66 -7.74 -13.34
CA ALA A 445 -10.20 -6.36 -13.36
C ALA A 445 -9.20 -6.15 -14.52
N ILE A 446 -9.30 -5.02 -15.21
CA ILE A 446 -8.38 -4.66 -16.29
C ILE A 446 -7.71 -3.34 -15.92
N PHE A 447 -6.38 -3.34 -16.02
CA PHE A 447 -5.55 -2.19 -15.69
C PHE A 447 -4.73 -1.79 -16.90
N ASP A 448 -4.41 -0.51 -17.02
CA ASP A 448 -3.34 -0.07 -17.92
C ASP A 448 -1.96 -0.38 -17.29
N MET A 449 -0.89 -0.12 -18.04
CA MET A 449 0.49 -0.36 -17.60
C MET A 449 0.93 0.59 -16.47
N GLN A 450 0.13 1.60 -16.17
CA GLN A 450 0.30 2.50 -15.03
C GLN A 450 -0.47 2.03 -13.77
N GLY A 451 -1.09 0.83 -13.83
CA GLY A 451 -1.88 0.28 -12.74
C GLY A 451 -3.25 0.93 -12.55
N ARG A 452 -3.69 1.78 -13.49
CA ARG A 452 -5.02 2.38 -13.43
C ARG A 452 -6.07 1.33 -13.77
N LEU A 453 -7.04 1.15 -12.88
CA LEU A 453 -8.20 0.31 -13.14
C LEU A 453 -9.05 0.94 -14.27
N LEU A 454 -9.19 0.22 -15.38
CA LEU A 454 -9.99 0.64 -16.53
C LEU A 454 -11.40 0.04 -16.47
N CYS A 455 -11.50 -1.18 -15.99
CA CYS A 455 -12.75 -1.91 -15.93
C CYS A 455 -12.70 -2.97 -14.83
N ARG A 456 -13.82 -3.16 -14.12
CA ARG A 456 -13.99 -4.23 -13.14
C ARG A 456 -15.39 -4.84 -13.28
N LYS A 457 -15.46 -6.18 -13.20
CA LYS A 457 -16.72 -6.91 -13.10
C LYS A 457 -16.68 -7.85 -11.90
N ALA A 458 -17.73 -7.83 -11.11
CA ALA A 458 -17.94 -8.85 -10.07
C ALA A 458 -18.29 -10.19 -10.74
N VAL A 459 -18.13 -11.26 -10.00
CA VAL A 459 -18.26 -12.67 -10.38
C VAL A 459 -19.45 -13.01 -11.30
N GLY A 460 -19.25 -13.92 -12.26
CA GLY A 460 -20.34 -14.80 -12.74
C GLY A 460 -20.64 -14.84 -14.23
N GLU A 461 -19.87 -14.25 -15.15
CA GLU A 461 -20.11 -14.40 -16.61
C GLU A 461 -18.88 -14.06 -17.45
N ASN A 462 -18.85 -14.55 -18.70
CA ASN A 462 -17.92 -14.10 -19.70
C ASN A 462 -17.90 -12.57 -19.79
N PHE A 463 -16.73 -12.00 -19.86
CA PHE A 463 -16.54 -10.57 -19.79
C PHE A 463 -15.92 -10.04 -21.08
N VAL A 464 -16.54 -9.01 -21.64
CA VAL A 464 -16.01 -8.31 -22.80
C VAL A 464 -15.80 -6.85 -22.44
N ALA A 465 -14.62 -6.31 -22.73
CA ALA A 465 -14.27 -4.92 -22.48
C ALA A 465 -13.59 -4.29 -23.69
N VAL A 466 -13.94 -3.05 -24.03
CA VAL A 466 -13.30 -2.28 -25.09
C VAL A 466 -12.24 -1.37 -24.47
N MET A 467 -11.00 -1.53 -24.90
CA MET A 467 -9.89 -0.73 -24.40
C MET A 467 -9.87 0.68 -25.00
N PRO A 468 -9.45 1.70 -24.24
CA PRO A 468 -9.47 3.09 -24.69
C PRO A 468 -8.53 3.37 -25.86
N GLY A 469 -7.49 2.55 -26.06
CA GLY A 469 -6.52 2.70 -27.14
C GLY A 469 -5.71 1.43 -27.39
N ALA A 470 -4.84 1.47 -28.38
CA ALA A 470 -3.80 0.47 -28.57
C ALA A 470 -2.77 0.59 -27.41
N GLY A 471 -2.26 -0.54 -26.93
CA GLY A 471 -1.32 -0.54 -25.83
C GLY A 471 -1.29 -1.87 -25.08
N ARG A 472 -0.51 -1.91 -23.99
CA ARG A 472 -0.44 -3.08 -23.11
C ARG A 472 -1.36 -2.86 -21.91
N TYR A 473 -2.02 -3.94 -21.50
CA TYR A 473 -2.95 -3.96 -20.38
C TYR A 473 -2.70 -5.17 -19.52
N ILE A 474 -3.03 -5.06 -18.24
CA ILE A 474 -3.00 -6.18 -17.29
C ILE A 474 -4.44 -6.60 -17.04
N VAL A 475 -4.74 -7.86 -17.34
CA VAL A 475 -6.02 -8.50 -17.04
C VAL A 475 -5.84 -9.39 -15.82
N GLN A 476 -6.55 -9.08 -14.76
CA GLN A 476 -6.55 -9.84 -13.51
C GLN A 476 -7.88 -10.59 -13.37
N VAL A 477 -7.80 -11.89 -13.10
CA VAL A 477 -8.95 -12.75 -12.80
C VAL A 477 -8.69 -13.44 -11.46
N GLY A 478 -9.40 -13.02 -10.44
CA GLY A 478 -9.12 -13.47 -9.07
C GLY A 478 -7.70 -13.09 -8.65
N THR A 479 -6.86 -14.09 -8.39
CA THR A 479 -5.45 -13.92 -8.01
C THR A 479 -4.48 -14.02 -9.19
N GLU A 480 -4.95 -14.40 -10.37
CA GLU A 480 -4.11 -14.55 -11.56
C GLU A 480 -4.12 -13.26 -12.40
N SER A 481 -2.96 -12.89 -12.93
CA SER A 481 -2.81 -11.73 -13.80
C SER A 481 -2.09 -12.11 -15.10
N ARG A 482 -2.56 -11.58 -16.22
CA ARG A 482 -1.91 -11.73 -17.54
C ARG A 482 -1.75 -10.38 -18.21
N MET A 483 -0.61 -10.18 -18.84
CA MET A 483 -0.39 -9.02 -19.70
C MET A 483 -0.92 -9.32 -21.10
N VAL A 484 -1.60 -8.35 -21.70
CA VAL A 484 -2.15 -8.44 -23.05
C VAL A 484 -1.78 -7.19 -23.85
N GLU A 485 -1.49 -7.37 -25.13
CA GLU A 485 -1.25 -6.28 -26.08
C GLU A 485 -2.49 -6.11 -26.98
N VAL A 486 -2.99 -4.90 -26.99
CA VAL A 486 -4.14 -4.47 -27.81
C VAL A 486 -3.62 -3.57 -28.92
N ARG A 487 -4.01 -3.83 -30.17
CA ARG A 487 -3.57 -3.10 -31.38
C ARG A 487 -4.66 -2.26 -31.97
#